data_10ee4a06482e11cd1b9b368191c94226
#
_entry.id   10ee4a06482e11cd1b9b368191c94226
#
_cell.length_a   1.000
_cell.length_b   1.000
_cell.length_c   1.000
_cell.angle_alpha   90.00
_cell.angle_beta   90.00
_cell.angle_gamma   90.00
#
_symmetry.space_group_name_H-M   'P 1'
#
loop_
_entity.id
_entity.type
_entity.pdbx_description
1 polymer ?
#
loop_
_entity_poly.entity_id
_entity_poly.type
_entity_poly.pdbx_seq_one_letter_code
_entity_poly.pdbx_strand_id
1 'polypeptide(L)'
;FSLRRRLLALLLGGVTLGWAASLALSYHDAHHEIDEIFDANLVQVAQMLLALASEYDDDDDIARLPADVHKYQKKIVFQLWTEDGYLLLRSRHAPTGPLTQEDGFSEAIGADQARWRYYAQWDAERDLRAVVGENHEVRQELAGNIASRLLVSALLGLPLLAAWIWFATRRALAPIDAIADQVGR
;
A
#
# COMPACT_ATOMS: atom_id res chain seq x y z
N PHE A 1 -21.48 -26.59 -33.76
CA PHE A 1 -20.55 -26.19 -32.65
C PHE A 1 -20.29 -27.45 -31.82
N SER A 2 -19.02 -27.96 -31.78
CA SER A 2 -18.70 -29.20 -31.08
C SER A 2 -18.85 -29.00 -29.56
N LEU A 3 -19.49 -29.94 -28.87
CA LEU A 3 -19.67 -29.99 -27.41
C LEU A 3 -18.35 -29.71 -26.68
N ARG A 4 -17.25 -30.18 -27.24
CA ARG A 4 -15.88 -29.94 -26.76
C ARG A 4 -15.48 -28.45 -26.70
N ARG A 5 -15.81 -27.65 -27.73
CA ARG A 5 -15.53 -26.22 -27.72
C ARG A 5 -16.32 -25.45 -26.63
N ARG A 6 -17.58 -25.89 -26.42
CA ARG A 6 -18.46 -25.32 -25.42
C ARG A 6 -17.99 -25.63 -24.00
N LEU A 7 -17.56 -26.86 -23.73
CA LEU A 7 -16.99 -27.25 -22.45
C LEU A 7 -15.66 -26.52 -22.16
N LEU A 8 -14.75 -26.43 -23.14
CA LEU A 8 -13.51 -25.70 -23.00
C LEU A 8 -13.75 -24.23 -22.74
N ALA A 9 -14.66 -23.57 -23.45
CA ALA A 9 -15.00 -22.18 -23.26
C ALA A 9 -15.58 -21.90 -21.87
N LEU A 10 -16.45 -22.78 -21.37
CA LEU A 10 -17.04 -22.66 -20.04
C LEU A 10 -15.98 -22.87 -18.93
N LEU A 11 -15.11 -23.84 -19.07
CA LEU A 11 -14.04 -24.11 -18.10
C LEU A 11 -13.02 -22.98 -18.09
N LEU A 12 -12.53 -22.56 -19.25
CA LEU A 12 -11.57 -21.45 -19.35
C LEU A 12 -12.20 -20.13 -18.89
N GLY A 13 -13.45 -19.87 -19.27
CA GLY A 13 -14.18 -18.69 -18.82
C GLY A 13 -14.37 -18.64 -17.31
N GLY A 14 -14.78 -19.76 -16.71
CA GLY A 14 -14.97 -19.86 -15.26
C GLY A 14 -13.65 -19.67 -14.49
N VAL A 15 -12.58 -20.30 -14.94
CA VAL A 15 -11.26 -20.16 -14.33
C VAL A 15 -10.73 -18.73 -14.47
N THR A 16 -10.87 -18.12 -15.65
CA THR A 16 -10.40 -16.74 -15.89
C THR A 16 -11.19 -15.76 -15.03
N LEU A 17 -12.51 -15.90 -14.92
CA LEU A 17 -13.35 -15.06 -14.06
C LEU A 17 -12.99 -15.24 -12.59
N GLY A 18 -12.80 -16.47 -12.11
CA GLY A 18 -12.38 -16.74 -10.74
C GLY A 18 -11.03 -16.10 -10.40
N TRP A 19 -10.07 -16.21 -11.30
CA TRP A 19 -8.76 -15.57 -11.16
C TRP A 19 -8.84 -14.05 -11.19
N ALA A 20 -9.61 -13.47 -12.10
CA ALA A 20 -9.79 -12.02 -12.17
C ALA A 20 -10.46 -11.49 -10.91
N ALA A 21 -11.47 -12.17 -10.38
CA ALA A 21 -12.12 -11.80 -9.12
C ALA A 21 -11.13 -11.91 -7.94
N SER A 22 -10.36 -12.99 -7.86
CA SER A 22 -9.33 -13.16 -6.81
C SER A 22 -8.27 -12.07 -6.85
N LEU A 23 -7.78 -11.71 -8.04
CA LEU A 23 -6.82 -10.62 -8.21
C LEU A 23 -7.40 -9.26 -7.79
N ALA A 24 -8.65 -8.98 -8.15
CA ALA A 24 -9.31 -7.72 -7.79
C ALA A 24 -9.49 -7.62 -6.27
N LEU A 25 -9.89 -8.70 -5.60
CA LEU A 25 -9.98 -8.76 -4.14
C LEU A 25 -8.62 -8.59 -3.49
N SER A 26 -7.61 -9.35 -3.91
CA SER A 26 -6.25 -9.24 -3.35
C SER A 26 -5.64 -7.85 -3.55
N TYR A 27 -5.92 -7.19 -4.67
CA TYR A 27 -5.48 -5.81 -4.91
C TYR A 27 -6.16 -4.83 -3.96
N HIS A 28 -7.46 -4.98 -3.73
CA HIS A 28 -8.22 -4.13 -2.82
C HIS A 28 -7.74 -4.30 -1.37
N ASP A 29 -7.59 -5.55 -0.92
CA ASP A 29 -7.12 -5.88 0.42
C ASP A 29 -5.70 -5.35 0.67
N ALA A 30 -4.79 -5.52 -0.32
CA ALA A 30 -3.43 -5.02 -0.21
C ALA A 30 -3.34 -3.49 -0.08
N HIS A 31 -4.21 -2.74 -0.78
CA HIS A 31 -4.28 -1.28 -0.64
C HIS A 31 -4.73 -0.86 0.76
N HIS A 32 -5.76 -1.52 1.27
CA HIS A 32 -6.30 -1.21 2.59
C HIS A 32 -5.29 -1.50 3.71
N GLU A 33 -4.62 -2.64 3.63
CA GLU A 33 -3.57 -3.05 4.57
C GLU A 33 -2.37 -2.08 4.56
N ILE A 34 -1.96 -1.63 3.36
CA ILE A 34 -0.88 -0.65 3.21
C ILE A 34 -1.27 0.65 3.92
N ASP A 35 -2.47 1.17 3.70
CA ASP A 35 -2.91 2.42 4.32
C ASP A 35 -2.94 2.30 5.85
N GLU A 36 -3.40 1.17 6.40
CA GLU A 36 -3.46 0.92 7.84
C GLU A 36 -2.05 0.86 8.46
N ILE A 37 -1.12 0.14 7.83
CA ILE A 37 0.27 0.03 8.29
C ILE A 37 0.96 1.40 8.29
N PHE A 38 0.78 2.18 7.25
CA PHE A 38 1.39 3.50 7.15
C PHE A 38 0.77 4.50 8.14
N ASP A 39 -0.54 4.46 8.35
CA ASP A 39 -1.21 5.28 9.35
C ASP A 39 -0.75 4.91 10.78
N ALA A 40 -0.62 3.61 11.08
CA ALA A 40 -0.05 3.15 12.36
C ALA A 40 1.40 3.62 12.56
N ASN A 41 2.20 3.65 11.50
CA ASN A 41 3.58 4.15 11.55
C ASN A 41 3.63 5.66 11.86
N LEU A 42 2.74 6.48 11.27
CA LEU A 42 2.65 7.90 11.59
C LEU A 42 2.33 8.13 13.08
N VAL A 43 1.38 7.37 13.62
CA VAL A 43 1.04 7.40 15.05
C VAL A 43 2.24 7.03 15.91
N GLN A 44 2.93 5.94 15.57
CA GLN A 44 4.09 5.47 16.33
C GLN A 44 5.23 6.49 16.33
N VAL A 45 5.51 7.12 15.19
CA VAL A 45 6.54 8.16 15.09
C VAL A 45 6.16 9.39 15.91
N ALA A 46 4.90 9.82 15.89
CA ALA A 46 4.42 10.95 16.70
C ALA A 46 4.56 10.66 18.20
N GLN A 47 4.17 9.47 18.65
CA GLN A 47 4.33 9.04 20.03
C GLN A 47 5.79 8.97 20.46
N MET A 48 6.67 8.48 19.58
CA MET A 48 8.10 8.41 19.84
C MET A 48 8.72 9.81 19.98
N LEU A 49 8.28 10.76 19.15
CA LEU A 49 8.74 12.16 19.24
C LEU A 49 8.32 12.81 20.57
N LEU A 50 7.06 12.59 21.00
CA LEU A 50 6.57 13.10 22.27
C LEU A 50 7.29 12.44 23.45
N ALA A 51 7.47 11.12 23.43
CA ALA A 51 8.21 10.40 24.46
C ALA A 51 9.68 10.83 24.55
N LEU A 52 10.32 11.08 23.41
CA LEU A 52 11.68 11.60 23.37
C LEU A 52 11.74 13.02 23.96
N ALA A 53 10.80 13.88 23.61
CA ALA A 53 10.76 15.25 24.10
C ALA A 53 10.48 15.31 25.62
N SER A 54 9.66 14.42 26.17
CA SER A 54 9.37 14.37 27.59
C SER A 54 10.57 13.92 28.47
N GLU A 55 11.64 13.39 27.85
CA GLU A 55 12.87 13.02 28.56
C GLU A 55 13.81 14.23 28.76
N TYR A 56 13.55 15.35 28.10
CA TYR A 56 14.33 16.58 28.18
C TYR A 56 13.55 17.66 28.92
N ASP A 57 14.11 18.16 30.04
CA ASP A 57 13.51 19.21 30.89
C ASP A 57 13.64 20.62 30.30
N ASP A 58 14.44 20.82 29.23
CA ASP A 58 14.73 22.14 28.65
C ASP A 58 14.50 22.14 27.14
N ASP A 59 13.71 23.11 26.67
CA ASP A 59 13.40 23.32 25.23
C ASP A 59 14.66 23.49 24.37
N ASP A 60 15.72 24.09 24.96
CA ASP A 60 17.00 24.26 24.30
C ASP A 60 17.73 22.95 24.01
N ASP A 61 17.53 21.93 24.81
CA ASP A 61 18.13 20.59 24.60
C ASP A 61 17.38 19.82 23.54
N ILE A 62 16.05 19.94 23.48
CA ILE A 62 15.21 19.34 22.42
C ILE A 62 15.60 19.91 21.05
N ALA A 63 15.81 21.22 20.98
CA ALA A 63 16.21 21.91 19.73
C ALA A 63 17.58 21.46 19.18
N ARG A 64 18.43 20.85 20.02
CA ARG A 64 19.76 20.33 19.64
C ARG A 64 19.75 18.86 19.21
N LEU A 65 18.60 18.17 19.32
CA LEU A 65 18.50 16.78 18.87
C LEU A 65 18.85 16.66 17.38
N PRO A 66 19.66 15.65 16.98
CA PRO A 66 19.99 15.46 15.58
C PRO A 66 18.74 15.10 14.78
N ALA A 67 18.29 16.06 13.99
CA ALA A 67 17.14 15.89 13.07
C ALA A 67 17.47 14.95 11.89
N ASP A 68 18.69 14.42 11.80
CA ASP A 68 19.16 13.57 10.73
C ASP A 68 19.10 12.09 11.12
N VAL A 69 18.04 11.40 10.76
CA VAL A 69 17.92 9.95 10.85
C VAL A 69 17.68 9.36 9.46
N HIS A 70 18.74 8.81 8.86
CA HIS A 70 18.75 7.90 7.69
C HIS A 70 18.15 8.30 6.32
N LYS A 71 18.58 7.55 5.27
CA LYS A 71 18.31 7.67 3.83
C LYS A 71 16.81 7.70 3.41
N TYR A 72 15.91 7.30 4.29
CA TYR A 72 14.46 7.31 4.08
C TYR A 72 13.77 8.62 4.47
N GLN A 73 14.50 9.61 4.97
CA GLN A 73 13.98 10.89 5.50
C GLN A 73 13.35 11.83 4.48
N LYS A 74 13.58 11.61 3.20
CA LYS A 74 12.92 12.44 2.16
C LYS A 74 11.41 12.18 2.04
N LYS A 75 10.92 11.10 2.64
CA LYS A 75 9.55 10.61 2.48
C LYS A 75 8.69 10.86 3.73
N ILE A 76 9.32 11.12 4.88
CA ILE A 76 8.63 11.44 6.14
C ILE A 76 9.13 12.79 6.62
N VAL A 77 8.22 13.66 7.00
CA VAL A 77 8.50 14.95 7.64
C VAL A 77 7.87 14.97 9.02
N PHE A 78 8.50 15.66 9.96
CA PHE A 78 7.95 15.85 11.29
C PHE A 78 8.24 17.24 11.84
N GLN A 79 7.40 17.66 12.77
CA GLN A 79 7.52 18.87 13.54
C GLN A 79 7.09 18.63 14.98
N LEU A 80 7.73 19.31 15.91
CA LEU A 80 7.35 19.37 17.31
C LEU A 80 7.13 20.83 17.69
N TRP A 81 5.96 21.13 18.21
CA TRP A 81 5.50 22.46 18.55
C TRP A 81 5.17 22.56 20.04
N THR A 82 5.39 23.75 20.65
CA THR A 82 4.87 24.06 21.99
C THR A 82 3.42 24.52 21.90
N GLU A 83 2.74 24.57 23.07
CA GLU A 83 1.40 25.15 23.21
C GLU A 83 1.36 26.62 22.73
N ASP A 84 2.40 27.38 23.00
CA ASP A 84 2.53 28.78 22.56
C ASP A 84 2.78 28.95 21.06
N GLY A 85 2.89 27.85 20.31
CA GLY A 85 3.09 27.89 18.85
C GLY A 85 4.56 28.09 18.44
N TYR A 86 5.53 27.81 19.31
CA TYR A 86 6.94 27.77 18.94
C TYR A 86 7.32 26.42 18.35
N LEU A 87 8.10 26.45 17.26
CA LEU A 87 8.64 25.25 16.62
C LEU A 87 9.93 24.82 17.31
N LEU A 88 9.89 23.76 18.11
CA LEU A 88 11.06 23.23 18.84
C LEU A 88 11.95 22.39 17.96
N LEU A 89 11.37 21.46 17.22
CA LEU A 89 12.10 20.51 16.40
C LEU A 89 11.41 20.31 15.06
N ARG A 90 12.18 20.15 13.99
CA ARG A 90 11.65 19.75 12.68
C ARG A 90 12.65 18.89 11.92
N SER A 91 12.14 18.01 11.08
CA SER A 91 12.97 17.31 10.10
C SER A 91 13.52 18.30 9.05
N ARG A 92 14.66 17.95 8.45
CA ARG A 92 15.38 18.81 7.49
C ARG A 92 14.49 19.30 6.34
N HIS A 93 13.55 18.51 5.88
CA HIS A 93 12.69 18.82 4.73
C HIS A 93 11.32 19.38 5.13
N ALA A 94 11.01 19.45 6.42
CA ALA A 94 9.79 20.08 6.89
C ALA A 94 9.88 21.60 6.73
N PRO A 95 8.79 22.27 6.32
CA PRO A 95 8.71 23.73 6.30
C PRO A 95 8.81 24.31 7.72
N THR A 96 8.99 25.62 7.83
CA THR A 96 8.99 26.34 9.11
C THR A 96 7.57 26.68 9.58
N GLY A 97 6.59 26.68 8.68
CA GLY A 97 5.17 26.80 9.03
C GLY A 97 4.56 25.45 9.41
N PRO A 98 3.41 25.45 10.10
CA PRO A 98 2.77 24.21 10.51
C PRO A 98 2.35 23.34 9.30
N LEU A 99 2.61 22.04 9.40
CA LEU A 99 2.24 21.07 8.37
C LEU A 99 0.72 20.88 8.29
N THR A 100 0.05 20.88 9.44
CA THR A 100 -1.41 20.84 9.57
C THR A 100 -1.85 21.55 10.85
N GLN A 101 -3.07 22.09 10.83
CA GLN A 101 -3.70 22.64 12.03
C GLN A 101 -4.71 21.67 12.66
N GLU A 102 -5.06 20.60 11.95
CA GLU A 102 -6.01 19.58 12.41
C GLU A 102 -5.30 18.57 13.31
N ASP A 103 -6.00 18.11 14.36
CA ASP A 103 -5.56 17.02 15.21
C ASP A 103 -6.02 15.68 14.62
N GLY A 104 -5.26 14.62 14.91
CA GLY A 104 -5.47 13.33 14.31
C GLY A 104 -4.98 13.25 12.87
N PHE A 105 -5.65 12.45 12.04
CA PHE A 105 -5.31 12.27 10.64
C PHE A 105 -5.90 13.35 9.75
N SER A 106 -5.06 13.93 8.88
CA SER A 106 -5.48 14.89 7.86
C SER A 106 -4.73 14.69 6.55
N GLU A 107 -5.25 15.24 5.46
CA GLU A 107 -4.59 15.23 4.14
C GLU A 107 -4.51 16.64 3.60
N ALA A 108 -3.37 16.98 3.04
CA ALA A 108 -3.19 18.26 2.35
C ALA A 108 -2.26 18.12 1.15
N ILE A 109 -2.33 19.10 0.25
CA ILE A 109 -1.38 19.25 -0.84
C ILE A 109 -0.20 20.07 -0.33
N GLY A 110 0.98 19.45 -0.35
CA GLY A 110 2.21 20.11 0.06
C GLY A 110 2.68 21.19 -0.91
N ALA A 111 3.72 21.93 -0.54
CA ALA A 111 4.34 22.94 -1.39
C ALA A 111 4.94 22.35 -2.69
N ASP A 112 5.24 21.09 -2.71
CA ASP A 112 5.70 20.28 -3.86
C ASP A 112 4.56 19.80 -4.77
N GLN A 113 3.31 20.23 -4.50
CA GLN A 113 2.08 19.79 -5.16
C GLN A 113 1.79 18.29 -5.01
N ALA A 114 2.53 17.58 -4.18
CA ALA A 114 2.25 16.20 -3.82
C ALA A 114 1.17 16.13 -2.73
N ARG A 115 0.45 15.02 -2.70
CA ARG A 115 -0.51 14.73 -1.63
C ARG A 115 0.24 14.17 -0.44
N TRP A 116 0.00 14.75 0.73
CA TRP A 116 0.59 14.36 2.01
C TRP A 116 -0.49 13.89 2.96
N ARG A 117 -0.21 12.83 3.70
CA ARG A 117 -0.99 12.35 4.83
C ARG A 117 -0.27 12.78 6.09
N TYR A 118 -0.99 13.45 7.00
CA TYR A 118 -0.46 13.94 8.27
C TYR A 118 -1.17 13.27 9.43
N TYR A 119 -0.45 13.14 10.52
CA TYR A 119 -0.98 12.80 11.82
C TYR A 119 -0.44 13.78 12.85
N ALA A 120 -1.32 14.37 13.66
CA ALA A 120 -0.97 15.32 14.70
C ALA A 120 -1.57 14.88 16.03
N GLN A 121 -0.76 14.91 17.08
CA GLN A 121 -1.15 14.52 18.42
C GLN A 121 -0.47 15.43 19.44
N TRP A 122 -1.22 15.81 20.48
CA TRP A 122 -0.72 16.45 21.68
C TRP A 122 -0.24 15.38 22.68
N ASP A 123 0.70 15.78 23.53
CA ASP A 123 1.02 15.02 24.75
C ASP A 123 -0.13 15.06 25.76
N ALA A 124 0.02 14.36 26.92
CA ALA A 124 -1.01 14.26 27.93
C ALA A 124 -1.30 15.61 28.62
N GLU A 125 -0.28 16.42 28.82
CA GLU A 125 -0.33 17.73 29.44
C GLU A 125 -0.79 18.83 28.48
N ARG A 126 -0.76 18.57 27.16
CA ARG A 126 -1.00 19.50 26.06
C ARG A 126 0.04 20.62 25.89
N ASP A 127 1.23 20.39 26.40
CA ASP A 127 2.35 21.32 26.28
C ASP A 127 3.07 21.16 24.92
N LEU A 128 3.11 19.95 24.40
CA LEU A 128 3.80 19.61 23.15
C LEU A 128 2.87 18.96 22.13
N ARG A 129 3.02 19.40 20.87
CA ARG A 129 2.30 18.87 19.72
C ARG A 129 3.26 18.28 18.70
N ALA A 130 3.21 16.98 18.50
CA ALA A 130 3.92 16.30 17.43
C ALA A 130 3.06 16.24 16.16
N VAL A 131 3.65 16.61 15.04
CA VAL A 131 3.04 16.50 13.71
C VAL A 131 3.97 15.68 12.84
N VAL A 132 3.47 14.61 12.25
CA VAL A 132 4.22 13.74 11.34
C VAL A 132 3.48 13.68 10.02
N GLY A 133 4.21 13.75 8.92
CA GLY A 133 3.64 13.70 7.58
C GLY A 133 4.40 12.75 6.67
N GLU A 134 3.67 12.09 5.78
CA GLU A 134 4.22 11.20 4.77
C GLU A 134 3.67 11.56 3.40
N ASN A 135 4.56 11.46 2.39
CA ASN A 135 4.17 11.67 1.01
C ASN A 135 3.39 10.45 0.48
N HIS A 136 2.21 10.69 -0.04
CA HIS A 136 1.32 9.65 -0.58
C HIS A 136 1.93 8.85 -1.75
N GLU A 137 2.89 9.42 -2.47
CA GLU A 137 3.61 8.73 -3.56
C GLU A 137 4.30 7.45 -3.07
N VAL A 138 4.75 7.41 -1.81
CA VAL A 138 5.39 6.23 -1.22
C VAL A 138 4.43 5.05 -1.17
N ARG A 139 3.20 5.31 -0.73
CA ARG A 139 2.13 4.30 -0.66
C ARG A 139 1.77 3.81 -2.07
N GLN A 140 1.65 4.74 -3.02
CA GLN A 140 1.35 4.39 -4.42
C GLN A 140 2.47 3.59 -5.08
N GLU A 141 3.74 3.91 -4.83
CA GLU A 141 4.88 3.16 -5.36
C GLU A 141 4.89 1.71 -4.85
N LEU A 142 4.64 1.52 -3.54
CA LEU A 142 4.56 0.18 -2.95
C LEU A 142 3.36 -0.61 -3.48
N ALA A 143 2.19 -0.01 -3.50
CA ALA A 143 0.98 -0.61 -4.05
C ALA A 143 1.15 -0.98 -5.54
N GLY A 144 1.76 -0.08 -6.33
CA GLY A 144 2.08 -0.32 -7.74
C GLY A 144 3.06 -1.47 -7.95
N ASN A 145 4.08 -1.58 -7.09
CA ASN A 145 5.04 -2.69 -7.15
C ASN A 145 4.38 -4.04 -6.82
N ILE A 146 3.48 -4.09 -5.84
CA ILE A 146 2.70 -5.29 -5.52
C ILE A 146 1.77 -5.64 -6.67
N ALA A 147 1.02 -4.66 -7.19
CA ALA A 147 0.11 -4.85 -8.30
C ALA A 147 0.82 -5.37 -9.56
N SER A 148 1.99 -4.82 -9.88
CA SER A 148 2.77 -5.26 -11.05
C SER A 148 3.23 -6.72 -10.92
N ARG A 149 3.67 -7.15 -9.74
CA ARG A 149 4.07 -8.54 -9.48
C ARG A 149 2.87 -9.49 -9.58
N LEU A 150 1.71 -9.11 -9.07
CA LEU A 150 0.48 -9.89 -9.20
C LEU A 150 0.05 -10.00 -10.67
N LEU A 151 0.11 -8.90 -11.42
CA LEU A 151 -0.20 -8.90 -12.85
C LEU A 151 0.75 -9.79 -13.65
N VAL A 152 2.06 -9.74 -13.40
CA VAL A 152 3.04 -10.60 -14.07
C VAL A 152 2.76 -12.07 -13.78
N SER A 153 2.48 -12.43 -12.52
CA SER A 153 2.16 -13.81 -12.17
C SER A 153 0.87 -14.31 -12.84
N ALA A 154 -0.14 -13.44 -12.95
CA ALA A 154 -1.38 -13.75 -13.65
C ALA A 154 -1.18 -13.92 -15.16
N LEU A 155 -0.38 -13.03 -15.77
CA LEU A 155 -0.10 -13.06 -17.20
C LEU A 155 0.66 -14.31 -17.64
N LEU A 156 1.47 -14.88 -16.75
CA LEU A 156 2.17 -16.15 -16.97
C LEU A 156 1.32 -17.36 -16.58
N GLY A 157 0.61 -17.29 -15.47
CA GLY A 157 -0.17 -18.40 -14.93
C GLY A 157 -1.40 -18.74 -15.78
N LEU A 158 -2.15 -17.74 -16.24
CA LEU A 158 -3.36 -17.96 -17.04
C LEU A 158 -3.11 -18.71 -18.35
N PRO A 159 -2.14 -18.33 -19.22
CA PRO A 159 -1.89 -19.08 -20.45
C PRO A 159 -1.34 -20.49 -20.20
N LEU A 160 -0.52 -20.69 -19.15
CA LEU A 160 -0.06 -22.02 -18.77
C LEU A 160 -1.22 -22.91 -18.35
N LEU A 161 -2.13 -22.40 -17.55
CA LEU A 161 -3.30 -23.11 -17.09
C LEU A 161 -4.28 -23.38 -18.23
N ALA A 162 -4.46 -22.42 -19.14
CA ALA A 162 -5.25 -22.60 -20.35
C ALA A 162 -4.66 -23.69 -21.28
N ALA A 163 -3.34 -23.70 -21.48
CA ALA A 163 -2.66 -24.71 -22.24
C ALA A 163 -2.79 -26.09 -21.59
N TRP A 164 -2.67 -26.18 -20.26
CA TRP A 164 -2.85 -27.43 -19.51
C TRP A 164 -4.28 -27.96 -19.62
N ILE A 165 -5.30 -27.14 -19.44
CA ILE A 165 -6.71 -27.52 -19.60
C ILE A 165 -6.98 -28.01 -21.02
N TRP A 166 -6.46 -27.27 -22.01
CA TRP A 166 -6.62 -27.67 -23.41
C TRP A 166 -5.98 -29.02 -23.70
N PHE A 167 -4.75 -29.26 -23.23
CA PHE A 167 -4.02 -30.52 -23.37
C PHE A 167 -4.75 -31.68 -22.67
N ALA A 168 -5.14 -31.51 -21.40
CA ALA A 168 -5.84 -32.50 -20.61
C ALA A 168 -7.18 -32.89 -21.24
N THR A 169 -7.98 -31.92 -21.69
CA THR A 169 -9.25 -32.16 -22.35
C THR A 169 -9.07 -32.89 -23.68
N ARG A 170 -8.03 -32.54 -24.42
CA ARG A 170 -7.72 -33.19 -25.70
C ARG A 170 -7.36 -34.65 -25.50
N ARG A 171 -6.57 -34.96 -24.46
CA ARG A 171 -6.15 -36.34 -24.15
C ARG A 171 -7.30 -37.16 -23.57
N ALA A 172 -8.13 -36.59 -22.71
CA ALA A 172 -9.25 -37.28 -22.07
C ALA A 172 -10.37 -37.66 -23.07
N LEU A 173 -10.58 -36.83 -24.10
CA LEU A 173 -11.63 -37.06 -25.10
C LEU A 173 -11.15 -37.83 -26.36
N ALA A 174 -9.86 -38.10 -26.51
CA ALA A 174 -9.31 -38.84 -27.64
C ALA A 174 -9.91 -40.24 -27.82
N PRO A 175 -10.19 -41.02 -26.75
CA PRO A 175 -10.82 -42.36 -26.92
C PRO A 175 -12.26 -42.32 -27.47
N ILE A 176 -13.00 -41.23 -27.17
CA ILE A 176 -14.38 -41.06 -27.59
C ILE A 176 -14.47 -40.81 -29.11
N ASP A 177 -13.53 -40.00 -29.64
CA ASP A 177 -13.43 -39.73 -31.09
C ASP A 177 -13.13 -41.03 -31.85
N ALA A 178 -12.28 -41.93 -31.29
CA ALA A 178 -11.94 -43.21 -31.91
C ALA A 178 -13.13 -44.19 -31.97
N ILE A 179 -14.04 -44.18 -30.97
CA ILE A 179 -15.23 -45.01 -30.94
C ILE A 179 -16.28 -44.48 -31.93
N ALA A 180 -16.42 -43.16 -32.04
CA ALA A 180 -17.36 -42.57 -32.99
C ALA A 180 -17.01 -42.86 -34.45
N ASP A 181 -15.71 -42.91 -34.79
CA ASP A 181 -15.21 -43.28 -36.12
C ASP A 181 -15.42 -44.77 -36.47
N GLN A 182 -15.49 -45.66 -35.44
CA GLN A 182 -15.77 -47.08 -35.63
C GLN A 182 -17.26 -47.39 -35.87
N VAL A 183 -18.16 -46.58 -35.28
CA VAL A 183 -19.63 -46.79 -35.44
C VAL A 183 -20.18 -46.13 -36.72
N GLY A 184 -19.41 -45.22 -37.31
CA GLY A 184 -19.80 -44.54 -38.57
C GLY A 184 -19.35 -45.23 -39.86
N ARG A 185 -18.73 -46.42 -39.76
CA ARG A 185 -18.42 -47.32 -40.90
C ARG A 185 -19.32 -48.51 -40.93
#